data_f5b1459b556f6e824ec7a62ae9311e12
#
_entry.id   f5b1459b556f6e824ec7a62ae9311e12
#
_cell.length_a   1.000
_cell.length_b   1.000
_cell.length_c   1.000
_cell.angle_alpha   90.00
_cell.angle_beta   90.00
_cell.angle_gamma   90.00
#
_symmetry.space_group_name_H-M   'P 1'
#
loop_
_entity.id
_entity.type
_entity.pdbx_description
1 polymer ?
#
loop_
_entity_poly.entity_id
_entity_poly.type
_entity_poly.pdbx_seq_one_letter_code
_entity_poly.pdbx_strand_id
1 'polypeptide(L)'
;MKKSWREKLADNKDLPKIGKVTGKLSKRWGTGTFVIPAPLEVDALMKQVPKGRVVTINELRAALAARHKVNFACPITTGIFSWIAAHAAAEAEAEGKRRITPYWRTLKTGGELNTKYPGGIEGMARRLGAEGHKVAQKGKRFFLPDYQRVLFTKLHCAP
;
A
#
# COMPACT_ATOMS: atom_id res chain seq x y z
N MET A 1 22.03 -16.19 -2.41
CA MET A 1 22.01 -14.72 -2.32
C MET A 1 20.61 -14.20 -2.05
N LYS A 2 20.51 -13.24 -1.16
CA LYS A 2 19.21 -12.59 -0.90
C LYS A 2 18.83 -11.67 -2.06
N LYS A 3 17.58 -11.74 -2.48
CA LYS A 3 17.05 -10.80 -3.46
C LYS A 3 16.99 -9.40 -2.87
N SER A 4 17.32 -8.39 -3.68
CA SER A 4 17.09 -7.00 -3.32
C SER A 4 15.58 -6.73 -3.24
N TRP A 5 15.21 -5.61 -2.65
CA TRP A 5 13.79 -5.23 -2.58
C TRP A 5 13.22 -5.00 -3.97
N ARG A 6 13.98 -4.43 -4.89
CA ARG A 6 13.54 -4.22 -6.27
C ARG A 6 13.38 -5.53 -7.01
N GLU A 7 14.23 -6.50 -6.76
CA GLU A 7 14.08 -7.85 -7.33
C GLU A 7 12.82 -8.53 -6.79
N LYS A 8 12.54 -8.39 -5.50
CA LYS A 8 11.30 -8.92 -4.91
C LYS A 8 10.08 -8.26 -5.50
N LEU A 9 10.13 -6.95 -5.74
CA LEU A 9 9.03 -6.22 -6.33
C LEU A 9 8.75 -6.69 -7.77
N ALA A 10 9.79 -6.96 -8.53
CA ALA A 10 9.67 -7.40 -9.91
C ALA A 10 9.28 -8.88 -10.04
N ASP A 11 9.36 -9.64 -8.97
CA ASP A 11 9.07 -11.08 -8.98
C ASP A 11 7.56 -11.32 -8.81
N ASN A 12 6.86 -11.35 -9.93
CA ASN A 12 5.41 -11.57 -9.93
C ASN A 12 5.03 -13.03 -9.69
N LYS A 13 5.96 -13.97 -9.88
CA LYS A 13 5.65 -15.40 -9.85
C LYS A 13 4.49 -15.68 -10.84
N ASP A 14 3.43 -16.31 -10.34
CA ASP A 14 2.21 -16.57 -11.14
C ASP A 14 1.05 -15.65 -10.72
N LEU A 15 1.38 -14.49 -10.15
CA LEU A 15 0.37 -13.51 -9.71
C LEU A 15 0.08 -12.49 -10.83
N PRO A 16 -1.12 -11.92 -10.88
CA PRO A 16 -2.20 -12.08 -9.92
C PRO A 16 -2.96 -13.40 -10.07
N LYS A 17 -3.60 -13.84 -8.99
CA LYS A 17 -4.45 -15.02 -8.94
C LYS A 17 -5.82 -14.70 -8.36
N ILE A 18 -6.85 -15.29 -8.90
CA ILE A 18 -8.22 -15.16 -8.40
C ILE A 18 -8.61 -16.45 -7.70
N GLY A 19 -9.22 -16.30 -6.53
CA GLY A 19 -9.72 -17.44 -5.77
C GLY A 19 -11.12 -17.21 -5.26
N LYS A 20 -11.71 -18.27 -4.69
CA LYS A 20 -13.00 -18.21 -4.00
C LYS A 20 -12.77 -18.44 -2.53
N VAL A 21 -13.48 -17.69 -1.71
CA VAL A 21 -13.42 -17.86 -0.26
C VAL A 21 -14.21 -19.12 0.10
N THR A 22 -13.54 -20.08 0.75
CA THR A 22 -14.15 -21.36 1.16
C THR A 22 -13.73 -21.71 2.58
N GLY A 23 -14.53 -22.57 3.24
CA GLY A 23 -14.20 -23.14 4.54
C GLY A 23 -14.03 -22.10 5.64
N LYS A 24 -12.99 -22.24 6.43
CA LYS A 24 -12.73 -21.39 7.59
C LYS A 24 -12.52 -19.92 7.24
N LEU A 25 -12.02 -19.63 6.05
CA LEU A 25 -11.79 -18.25 5.60
C LEU A 25 -13.10 -17.49 5.41
N SER A 26 -14.20 -18.19 5.10
CA SER A 26 -15.50 -17.54 4.90
C SER A 26 -16.01 -16.85 6.17
N LYS A 27 -15.62 -17.32 7.33
CA LYS A 27 -15.99 -16.69 8.61
C LYS A 27 -15.22 -15.39 8.83
N ARG A 28 -13.99 -15.32 8.34
CA ARG A 28 -13.10 -14.17 8.53
C ARG A 28 -13.26 -13.11 7.44
N TRP A 29 -13.40 -13.55 6.19
CA TRP A 29 -13.38 -12.67 5.02
C TRP A 29 -14.74 -12.54 4.34
N GLY A 30 -15.76 -13.27 4.78
CA GLY A 30 -17.04 -13.36 4.10
C GLY A 30 -16.98 -14.34 2.94
N THR A 31 -18.01 -14.31 2.09
CA THR A 31 -18.10 -15.18 0.90
C THR A 31 -17.77 -14.38 -0.35
N GLY A 32 -17.44 -15.07 -1.42
CA GLY A 32 -17.22 -14.48 -2.73
C GLY A 32 -15.85 -14.78 -3.31
N THR A 33 -15.44 -13.94 -4.25
CA THR A 33 -14.17 -14.06 -4.94
C THR A 33 -13.17 -13.02 -4.47
N PHE A 34 -11.89 -13.33 -4.57
CA PHE A 34 -10.83 -12.41 -4.19
C PHE A 34 -9.67 -12.51 -5.17
N VAL A 35 -8.83 -11.48 -5.16
CA VAL A 35 -7.58 -11.48 -5.94
C VAL A 35 -6.39 -11.42 -4.99
N ILE A 36 -5.37 -12.23 -5.31
CA ILE A 36 -4.02 -12.07 -4.76
C ILE A 36 -3.28 -11.26 -5.83
N PRO A 37 -2.99 -9.97 -5.57
CA PRO A 37 -2.40 -9.11 -6.60
C PRO A 37 -0.94 -9.44 -6.87
N ALA A 38 -0.44 -9.00 -8.02
CA ALA A 38 0.99 -8.99 -8.27
C ALA A 38 1.63 -7.80 -7.54
N PRO A 39 2.88 -7.93 -7.07
CA PRO A 39 3.55 -6.82 -6.38
C PRO A 39 3.59 -5.54 -7.19
N LEU A 40 3.85 -5.62 -8.49
CA LEU A 40 3.90 -4.44 -9.36
C LEU A 40 2.56 -3.74 -9.52
N GLU A 41 1.44 -4.46 -9.40
CA GLU A 41 0.11 -3.83 -9.42
C GLU A 41 -0.06 -2.91 -8.20
N VAL A 42 0.36 -3.38 -7.03
CA VAL A 42 0.28 -2.60 -5.79
C VAL A 42 1.17 -1.36 -5.89
N ASP A 43 2.40 -1.53 -6.36
CA ASP A 43 3.35 -0.44 -6.55
C ASP A 43 2.81 0.62 -7.53
N ALA A 44 2.22 0.18 -8.65
CA ALA A 44 1.65 1.08 -9.64
C ALA A 44 0.52 1.94 -9.06
N LEU A 45 -0.29 1.38 -8.19
CA LEU A 45 -1.34 2.13 -7.50
C LEU A 45 -0.75 3.14 -6.51
N MET A 46 0.24 2.73 -5.74
CA MET A 46 0.90 3.61 -4.78
C MET A 46 1.55 4.82 -5.47
N LYS A 47 2.08 4.62 -6.67
CA LYS A 47 2.69 5.70 -7.47
C LYS A 47 1.69 6.76 -7.92
N GLN A 48 0.40 6.44 -7.96
CA GLN A 48 -0.62 7.37 -8.43
C GLN A 48 -0.98 8.45 -7.41
N VAL A 49 -0.66 8.24 -6.14
CA VAL A 49 -1.08 9.16 -5.07
C VAL A 49 -0.25 10.45 -5.16
N PRO A 50 -0.90 11.60 -5.47
CA PRO A 50 -0.17 12.84 -5.66
C PRO A 50 0.28 13.47 -4.35
N LYS A 51 1.21 14.40 -4.45
CA LYS A 51 1.69 15.18 -3.30
C LYS A 51 0.52 15.88 -2.62
N GLY A 52 0.48 15.81 -1.30
CA GLY A 52 -0.58 16.42 -0.50
C GLY A 52 -1.81 15.55 -0.33
N ARG A 53 -1.82 14.37 -0.94
CA ARG A 53 -2.91 13.41 -0.80
C ARG A 53 -2.39 12.10 -0.20
N VAL A 54 -3.31 11.32 0.34
CA VAL A 54 -2.98 10.02 0.93
C VAL A 54 -4.03 8.99 0.51
N VAL A 55 -3.67 7.73 0.65
CA VAL A 55 -4.61 6.60 0.57
C VAL A 55 -4.37 5.71 1.77
N THR A 56 -5.34 4.87 2.09
CA THR A 56 -5.12 3.76 3.01
C THR A 56 -5.01 2.48 2.20
N ILE A 57 -4.61 1.41 2.86
CA ILE A 57 -4.55 0.09 2.23
C ILE A 57 -5.90 -0.31 1.64
N ASN A 58 -6.99 0.21 2.18
CA ASN A 58 -8.33 -0.10 1.71
C ASN A 58 -8.62 0.43 0.31
N GLU A 59 -8.13 1.63 -0.04
CA GLU A 59 -8.29 2.17 -1.39
C GLU A 59 -7.49 1.36 -2.40
N LEU A 60 -6.30 0.88 -2.02
CA LEU A 60 -5.53 -0.02 -2.89
C LEU A 60 -6.30 -1.31 -3.15
N ARG A 61 -6.86 -1.89 -2.09
CA ARG A 61 -7.63 -3.13 -2.20
C ARG A 61 -8.87 -2.95 -3.07
N ALA A 62 -9.56 -1.83 -2.91
CA ALA A 62 -10.76 -1.54 -3.70
C ALA A 62 -10.42 -1.41 -5.20
N ALA A 63 -9.32 -0.73 -5.52
CA ALA A 63 -8.89 -0.57 -6.92
C ALA A 63 -8.51 -1.93 -7.54
N LEU A 64 -7.82 -2.78 -6.77
CA LEU A 64 -7.44 -4.12 -7.24
C LEU A 64 -8.68 -5.00 -7.47
N ALA A 65 -9.64 -4.95 -6.55
CA ALA A 65 -10.88 -5.72 -6.68
C ALA A 65 -11.66 -5.29 -7.92
N ALA A 66 -11.74 -3.99 -8.17
CA ALA A 66 -12.43 -3.44 -9.35
C ALA A 66 -11.75 -3.88 -10.65
N ARG A 67 -10.41 -3.81 -10.69
CA ARG A 67 -9.66 -4.24 -11.88
C ARG A 67 -9.92 -5.71 -12.24
N HIS A 68 -9.91 -6.58 -11.24
CA HIS A 68 -10.04 -8.02 -11.45
C HIS A 68 -11.48 -8.52 -11.37
N LYS A 69 -12.44 -7.62 -11.18
CA LYS A 69 -13.89 -7.93 -11.11
C LYS A 69 -14.20 -8.98 -10.05
N VAL A 70 -13.60 -8.81 -8.88
CA VAL A 70 -13.79 -9.70 -7.72
C VAL A 70 -14.35 -8.89 -6.54
N ASN A 71 -14.78 -9.58 -5.50
CA ASN A 71 -15.40 -8.93 -4.34
C ASN A 71 -14.39 -8.16 -3.49
N PHE A 72 -13.15 -8.66 -3.35
CA PHE A 72 -12.13 -7.96 -2.58
C PHE A 72 -10.73 -8.41 -2.99
N ALA A 73 -9.73 -7.64 -2.60
CA ALA A 73 -8.32 -8.02 -2.72
C ALA A 73 -7.83 -8.56 -1.38
N CYS A 74 -6.95 -9.57 -1.42
CA CYS A 74 -6.40 -10.19 -0.23
C CYS A 74 -5.71 -9.14 0.64
N PRO A 75 -6.16 -8.93 1.90
CA PRO A 75 -5.58 -7.91 2.76
C PRO A 75 -4.13 -8.21 3.15
N ILE A 76 -3.81 -9.49 3.32
CA ILE A 76 -2.48 -9.91 3.76
C ILE A 76 -1.44 -9.63 2.67
N THR A 77 -1.69 -10.13 1.45
CA THR A 77 -0.73 -9.95 0.34
C THR A 77 -0.67 -8.52 -0.14
N THR A 78 -1.77 -7.79 -0.16
CA THR A 78 -1.76 -6.36 -0.49
C THR A 78 -0.84 -5.62 0.49
N GLY A 79 -0.95 -5.91 1.78
CA GLY A 79 -0.08 -5.32 2.81
C GLY A 79 1.38 -5.69 2.64
N ILE A 80 1.69 -6.96 2.37
CA ILE A 80 3.05 -7.42 2.15
C ILE A 80 3.66 -6.71 0.92
N PHE A 81 2.91 -6.63 -0.17
CA PHE A 81 3.43 -6.03 -1.41
C PHE A 81 3.58 -4.51 -1.31
N SER A 82 2.73 -3.83 -0.54
CA SER A 82 2.93 -2.40 -0.27
C SER A 82 4.22 -2.18 0.54
N TRP A 83 4.50 -3.06 1.48
CA TRP A 83 5.74 -3.04 2.27
C TRP A 83 6.98 -3.27 1.38
N ILE A 84 6.91 -4.24 0.47
CA ILE A 84 7.98 -4.50 -0.50
C ILE A 84 8.19 -3.28 -1.40
N ALA A 85 7.10 -2.68 -1.90
CA ALA A 85 7.16 -1.47 -2.73
C ALA A 85 7.83 -0.31 -1.98
N ALA A 86 7.51 -0.14 -0.70
CA ALA A 86 8.10 0.91 0.13
C ALA A 86 9.61 0.72 0.28
N HIS A 87 10.05 -0.50 0.58
CA HIS A 87 11.48 -0.78 0.73
C HIS A 87 12.22 -0.71 -0.61
N ALA A 88 11.59 -1.13 -1.70
CA ALA A 88 12.16 -0.98 -3.05
C ALA A 88 12.35 0.50 -3.40
N ALA A 89 11.41 1.35 -3.03
CA ALA A 89 11.52 2.79 -3.24
C ALA A 89 12.69 3.38 -2.45
N ALA A 90 12.86 3.00 -1.18
CA ALA A 90 13.97 3.46 -0.36
C ALA A 90 15.32 2.99 -0.91
N GLU A 91 15.38 1.75 -1.40
CA GLU A 91 16.56 1.20 -2.03
C GLU A 91 16.94 1.99 -3.28
N ALA A 92 15.96 2.34 -4.12
CA ALA A 92 16.18 3.15 -5.32
C ALA A 92 16.64 4.57 -4.94
N GLU A 93 16.06 5.17 -3.92
CA GLU A 93 16.46 6.50 -3.45
C GLU A 93 17.91 6.50 -2.96
N ALA A 94 18.31 5.46 -2.22
CA ALA A 94 19.69 5.32 -1.74
C ALA A 94 20.69 5.22 -2.89
N GLU A 95 20.26 4.77 -4.07
CA GLU A 95 21.10 4.71 -5.27
C GLU A 95 21.04 6.00 -6.10
N GLY A 96 20.39 7.04 -5.61
CA GLY A 96 20.35 8.34 -6.24
C GLY A 96 19.15 8.62 -7.14
N LYS A 97 18.16 7.73 -7.17
CA LYS A 97 16.93 7.98 -7.94
C LYS A 97 16.06 9.01 -7.24
N ARG A 98 15.60 10.01 -8.01
CA ARG A 98 14.77 11.10 -7.47
C ARG A 98 13.29 10.77 -7.50
N ARG A 99 12.83 10.02 -8.51
CA ARG A 99 11.43 9.62 -8.63
C ARG A 99 11.29 8.22 -8.07
N ILE A 100 10.66 8.14 -6.90
CA ILE A 100 10.41 6.89 -6.22
C ILE A 100 8.92 6.79 -5.88
N THR A 101 8.47 5.57 -5.63
CA THR A 101 7.11 5.35 -5.13
C THR A 101 6.93 6.08 -3.80
N PRO A 102 5.95 7.01 -3.69
CA PRO A 102 5.75 7.80 -2.48
C PRO A 102 5.05 6.98 -1.41
N TYR A 103 5.75 6.02 -0.83
CA TYR A 103 5.20 5.05 0.11
C TYR A 103 4.60 5.69 1.37
N TRP A 104 5.11 6.86 1.79
CA TRP A 104 4.61 7.57 2.96
C TRP A 104 3.16 8.07 2.78
N ARG A 105 2.66 8.09 1.55
CA ARG A 105 1.28 8.48 1.24
C ARG A 105 0.30 7.32 1.35
N THR A 106 0.77 6.11 1.64
CA THR A 106 -0.07 4.93 1.86
C THR A 106 -0.10 4.61 3.35
N LEU A 107 -1.28 4.73 3.95
CA LEU A 107 -1.48 4.55 5.37
C LEU A 107 -2.19 3.23 5.65
N LYS A 108 -2.15 2.79 6.90
CA LYS A 108 -2.96 1.67 7.37
C LYS A 108 -4.41 2.13 7.49
N THR A 109 -5.30 1.16 7.70
CA THR A 109 -6.72 1.42 7.97
C THR A 109 -6.86 2.46 9.09
N GLY A 110 -7.75 3.43 8.91
CA GLY A 110 -7.98 4.49 9.89
C GLY A 110 -6.98 5.63 9.84
N GLY A 111 -6.07 5.65 8.87
CA GLY A 111 -5.09 6.71 8.73
C GLY A 111 -3.83 6.52 9.58
N GLU A 112 -3.62 5.33 10.10
CA GLU A 112 -2.45 5.02 10.93
C GLU A 112 -1.17 4.89 10.08
N LEU A 113 -0.06 5.43 10.56
CA LEU A 113 1.23 5.28 9.91
C LEU A 113 1.75 3.85 10.11
N ASN A 114 2.31 3.27 9.05
CA ASN A 114 2.87 1.93 9.10
C ASN A 114 4.32 1.97 9.60
N THR A 115 4.55 1.46 10.80
CA THR A 115 5.88 1.48 11.44
C THR A 115 6.92 0.64 10.71
N LYS A 116 6.49 -0.26 9.83
CA LYS A 116 7.40 -1.17 9.10
C LYS A 116 7.95 -0.58 7.81
N TYR A 117 7.45 0.58 7.41
CA TYR A 117 7.96 1.27 6.21
C TYR A 117 9.33 1.89 6.49
N PRO A 118 10.13 2.13 5.43
CA PRO A 118 11.47 2.70 5.60
C PRO A 118 11.47 4.02 6.36
N GLY A 119 12.45 4.21 7.24
CA GLY A 119 12.57 5.41 8.05
C GLY A 119 11.71 5.40 9.31
N GLY A 120 10.81 4.42 9.45
CA GLY A 120 9.91 4.33 10.59
C GLY A 120 8.98 5.51 10.72
N ILE A 121 8.43 5.71 11.92
CA ILE A 121 7.48 6.79 12.18
C ILE A 121 8.10 8.18 11.93
N GLU A 122 9.33 8.41 12.39
CA GLU A 122 10.00 9.71 12.22
C GLU A 122 10.18 10.06 10.74
N GLY A 123 10.64 9.10 9.95
CA GLY A 123 10.85 9.30 8.51
C GLY A 123 9.55 9.60 7.79
N MET A 124 8.49 8.84 8.08
CA MET A 124 7.18 9.08 7.47
C MET A 124 6.57 10.40 7.91
N ALA A 125 6.65 10.73 9.20
CA ALA A 125 6.12 11.98 9.73
C ALA A 125 6.82 13.18 9.08
N ARG A 126 8.13 13.10 8.87
CA ARG A 126 8.89 14.14 8.20
C ARG A 126 8.43 14.34 6.75
N ARG A 127 8.26 13.25 6.01
CA ARG A 127 7.82 13.32 4.62
C ARG A 127 6.39 13.83 4.50
N LEU A 128 5.50 13.37 5.37
CA LEU A 128 4.11 13.85 5.43
C LEU A 128 4.07 15.32 5.85
N GLY A 129 4.89 15.71 6.82
CA GLY A 129 5.00 17.11 7.26
C GLY A 129 5.45 18.04 6.14
N ALA A 130 6.38 17.58 5.31
CA ALA A 130 6.85 18.34 4.14
C ALA A 130 5.74 18.55 3.11
N GLU A 131 4.69 17.73 3.14
CA GLU A 131 3.53 17.85 2.25
C GLU A 131 2.34 18.54 2.93
N GLY A 132 2.56 19.14 4.09
CA GLY A 132 1.55 19.93 4.80
C GLY A 132 0.68 19.16 5.79
N HIS A 133 1.03 17.92 6.09
CA HIS A 133 0.26 17.08 7.02
C HIS A 133 0.86 17.11 8.42
N LYS A 134 0.00 17.06 9.42
CA LYS A 134 0.40 16.93 10.83
C LYS A 134 0.06 15.55 11.34
N VAL A 135 1.08 14.84 11.82
CA VAL A 135 0.90 13.52 12.42
C VAL A 135 0.59 13.68 13.90
N ALA A 136 -0.40 12.95 14.39
CA ALA A 136 -0.79 12.94 15.79
C ALA A 136 -0.49 11.59 16.42
N GLN A 137 -0.24 11.59 17.72
CA GLN A 137 0.04 10.38 18.49
C GLN A 137 -1.10 10.10 19.46
N LYS A 138 -1.52 8.84 19.52
CA LYS A 138 -2.47 8.35 20.52
C LYS A 138 -1.93 7.04 21.08
N GLY A 139 -1.44 7.07 22.33
CA GLY A 139 -0.76 5.94 22.90
C GLY A 139 0.53 5.62 22.14
N LYS A 140 0.68 4.40 21.67
CA LYS A 140 1.84 3.96 20.88
C LYS A 140 1.61 4.08 19.38
N ARG A 141 0.47 4.61 18.96
CA ARG A 141 0.07 4.68 17.56
C ARG A 141 0.14 6.11 17.04
N PHE A 142 0.49 6.24 15.77
CA PHE A 142 0.62 7.52 15.09
C PHE A 142 -0.35 7.55 13.91
N PHE A 143 -1.08 8.65 13.77
CA PHE A 143 -2.15 8.81 12.79
C PHE A 143 -2.03 10.10 12.05
N LEU A 144 -2.63 10.14 10.88
CA LEU A 144 -2.94 11.38 10.19
C LEU A 144 -4.40 11.73 10.51
N PRO A 145 -4.65 12.70 11.42
CA PRO A 145 -6.02 13.11 11.75
C PRO A 145 -6.70 13.67 10.49
N ASP A 146 -8.00 13.44 10.39
CA ASP A 146 -8.81 13.93 9.26
C ASP A 146 -8.25 13.53 7.90
N TYR A 147 -7.63 12.35 7.80
CA TYR A 147 -7.05 11.87 6.55
C TYR A 147 -8.08 11.81 5.43
N GLN A 148 -9.36 11.65 5.75
CA GLN A 148 -10.46 11.61 4.78
C GLN A 148 -10.52 12.88 3.91
N ARG A 149 -10.10 14.03 4.46
CA ARG A 149 -10.11 15.30 3.73
C ARG A 149 -9.06 15.34 2.62
N VAL A 150 -8.01 14.56 2.77
CA VAL A 150 -6.91 14.53 1.80
C VAL A 150 -6.81 13.16 1.11
N LEU A 151 -7.87 12.37 1.21
CA LEU A 151 -7.91 11.04 0.62
C LEU A 151 -7.98 11.13 -0.91
N PHE A 152 -7.08 10.41 -1.58
CA PHE A 152 -7.10 10.31 -3.04
C PHE A 152 -8.02 9.16 -3.44
N THR A 153 -9.09 9.48 -4.18
CA THR A 153 -10.14 8.51 -4.51
C THR A 153 -10.14 8.08 -5.98
N LYS A 154 -9.17 8.54 -6.77
CA LYS A 154 -9.13 8.29 -8.21
C LYS A 154 -8.12 7.22 -8.63
N LEU A 155 -7.81 6.28 -7.73
CA LEU A 155 -6.95 5.15 -8.06
C LEU A 155 -7.60 4.27 -9.12
N HIS A 156 -6.82 3.87 -10.10
CA HIS A 156 -7.27 2.90 -11.09
C HIS A 156 -6.09 2.06 -11.58
N CYS A 157 -6.36 0.80 -11.88
CA CYS A 157 -5.35 -0.05 -12.48
C CYS A 157 -5.39 0.15 -14.00
N ALA A 158 -4.20 0.18 -14.62
CA ALA A 158 -4.09 0.18 -16.07
C ALA A 158 -4.70 -1.11 -16.62
N PRO A 159 -5.37 -1.07 -17.79
CA PRO A 159 -5.94 -2.27 -18.41
C PRO A 159 -4.88 -3.27 -18.82
#